data_2510c452fc2e5f429b58b01961a3a493
#
_entry.id   2510c452fc2e5f429b58b01961a3a493
#
_cell.length_a   1.000
_cell.length_b   1.000
_cell.length_c   1.000
_cell.angle_alpha   90.00
_cell.angle_beta   90.00
_cell.angle_gamma   90.00
#
_symmetry.space_group_name_H-M   'P 1'
#
loop_
_entity.id
_entity.type
_entity.pdbx_description
1 polymer ?
#
loop_
_entity_poly.entity_id
_entity_poly.type
_entity_poly.pdbx_seq_one_letter_code
_entity_poly.pdbx_strand_id
1 'polypeptide(L)'
;ITGDVIKHYQKYCNGKRAVAFCTSIKHAEHVASEFRAAGYKAVAISGESKRSERAEALAGLREGRLQVVCNAQLWVAGVDVPQIECIMLLRPSKSLTFYLQAIGRGLRVAPGKTHLTVLDHAGCIFEHGPPDMERKWSLQGRQKGKRATPVRQCPACFCAHAPAPVCPECGYRYPA
;
A
#
# COMPACT_ATOMS: atom_id res chain seq x y z
N ILE A 1 -4.20 14.84 3.81
CA ILE A 1 -3.68 13.47 3.58
C ILE A 1 -2.98 13.41 2.22
N THR A 2 -3.55 13.96 1.15
CA THR A 2 -3.02 13.78 -0.22
C THR A 2 -1.66 14.44 -0.44
N GLY A 3 -1.41 15.63 0.13
CA GLY A 3 -0.11 16.34 -0.01
C GLY A 3 1.08 15.58 0.56
N ASP A 4 0.88 14.80 1.60
CA ASP A 4 1.94 14.00 2.22
C ASP A 4 2.22 12.71 1.44
N VAL A 5 1.25 12.18 0.70
CA VAL A 5 1.40 10.98 -0.12
C VAL A 5 2.48 11.17 -1.18
N ILE A 6 2.44 12.29 -1.91
CA ILE A 6 3.42 12.61 -2.95
C ILE A 6 4.81 12.76 -2.35
N LYS A 7 4.96 13.50 -1.25
CA LYS A 7 6.24 13.69 -0.55
C LYS A 7 6.81 12.36 -0.05
N HIS A 8 5.96 11.50 0.54
CA HIS A 8 6.41 10.19 1.03
C HIS A 8 6.78 9.25 -0.13
N TYR A 9 6.01 9.27 -1.23
CA TYR A 9 6.38 8.51 -2.41
C TYR A 9 7.74 8.98 -2.97
N GLN A 10 7.94 10.29 -3.10
CA GLN A 10 9.22 10.86 -3.54
C GLN A 10 10.37 10.44 -2.64
N LYS A 11 10.16 10.46 -1.33
CA LYS A 11 11.22 10.13 -0.36
C LYS A 11 11.58 8.64 -0.34
N TYR A 12 10.58 7.74 -0.42
CA TYR A 12 10.78 6.31 -0.15
C TYR A 12 10.63 5.42 -1.38
N CYS A 13 9.95 5.88 -2.41
CA CYS A 13 9.55 5.08 -3.57
C CYS A 13 9.77 5.79 -4.91
N ASN A 14 10.60 6.83 -4.96
CA ASN A 14 10.75 7.65 -6.16
C ASN A 14 11.03 6.80 -7.41
N GLY A 15 10.20 6.95 -8.44
CA GLY A 15 10.31 6.23 -9.70
C GLY A 15 9.86 4.76 -9.68
N LYS A 16 9.54 4.20 -8.51
CA LYS A 16 9.05 2.82 -8.37
C LYS A 16 7.60 2.67 -8.84
N ARG A 17 7.27 1.48 -9.34
CA ARG A 17 5.89 1.16 -9.73
C ARG A 17 5.01 1.00 -8.50
N ALA A 18 3.94 1.79 -8.45
CA ALA A 18 3.10 1.91 -7.27
C ALA A 18 1.61 1.73 -7.57
N VAL A 19 0.89 1.22 -6.57
CA VAL A 19 -0.57 1.18 -6.55
C VAL A 19 -1.07 1.90 -5.31
N ALA A 20 -1.99 2.85 -5.49
CA ALA A 20 -2.67 3.56 -4.43
C ALA A 20 -4.12 3.05 -4.26
N PHE A 21 -4.46 2.61 -3.06
CA PHE A 21 -5.82 2.20 -2.71
C PHE A 21 -6.58 3.39 -2.10
N CYS A 22 -7.50 3.97 -2.85
CA CYS A 22 -8.22 5.18 -2.51
C CYS A 22 -9.62 4.87 -1.95
N THR A 23 -10.21 5.83 -1.22
CA THR A 23 -11.53 5.70 -0.58
C THR A 23 -12.68 5.76 -1.58
N SER A 24 -12.56 6.57 -2.64
CA SER A 24 -13.59 6.83 -3.64
C SER A 24 -12.98 7.10 -5.01
N ILE A 25 -13.83 7.11 -6.06
CA ILE A 25 -13.42 7.43 -7.42
C ILE A 25 -12.84 8.84 -7.48
N LYS A 26 -13.53 9.82 -6.93
CA LYS A 26 -13.05 11.22 -6.85
C LYS A 26 -11.70 11.33 -6.14
N HIS A 27 -11.50 10.55 -5.07
CA HIS A 27 -10.22 10.51 -4.38
C HIS A 27 -9.11 9.92 -5.26
N ALA A 28 -9.39 8.84 -5.98
CA ALA A 28 -8.41 8.24 -6.89
C ALA A 28 -8.02 9.18 -8.03
N GLU A 29 -9.00 9.87 -8.62
CA GLU A 29 -8.78 10.88 -9.66
C GLU A 29 -7.94 12.05 -9.15
N HIS A 30 -8.26 12.56 -7.95
CA HIS A 30 -7.50 13.64 -7.32
C HIS A 30 -6.05 13.20 -7.04
N VAL A 31 -5.83 12.05 -6.42
CA VAL A 31 -4.48 11.54 -6.16
C VAL A 31 -3.69 11.34 -7.46
N ALA A 32 -4.31 10.78 -8.50
CA ALA A 32 -3.67 10.62 -9.80
C ALA A 32 -3.33 11.97 -10.45
N SER A 33 -4.19 12.99 -10.28
CA SER A 33 -3.92 14.35 -10.74
C SER A 33 -2.71 14.96 -10.04
N GLU A 34 -2.62 14.83 -8.72
CA GLU A 34 -1.48 15.32 -7.93
C GLU A 34 -0.16 14.64 -8.34
N PHE A 35 -0.20 13.30 -8.58
CA PHE A 35 0.98 12.60 -9.11
C PHE A 35 1.40 13.13 -10.48
N ARG A 36 0.43 13.40 -11.38
CA ARG A 36 0.74 13.97 -12.70
C ARG A 36 1.31 15.38 -12.58
N ALA A 37 0.75 16.22 -11.70
CA ALA A 37 1.28 17.56 -11.41
C ALA A 37 2.71 17.53 -10.88
N ALA A 38 3.07 16.46 -10.13
CA ALA A 38 4.43 16.21 -9.65
C ALA A 38 5.35 15.55 -10.70
N GLY A 39 4.90 15.38 -11.94
CA GLY A 39 5.69 14.85 -13.06
C GLY A 39 5.68 13.31 -13.21
N TYR A 40 4.84 12.60 -12.46
CA TYR A 40 4.73 11.14 -12.58
C TYR A 40 3.64 10.71 -13.57
N LYS A 41 3.86 9.60 -14.25
CA LYS A 41 2.88 8.98 -15.13
C LYS A 41 1.85 8.22 -14.29
N ALA A 42 0.71 8.83 -14.02
CA ALA A 42 -0.32 8.29 -13.14
C ALA A 42 -1.71 8.27 -13.77
N VAL A 43 -2.49 7.24 -13.45
CA VAL A 43 -3.87 7.06 -13.89
C VAL A 43 -4.76 6.61 -12.74
N ALA A 44 -6.01 7.05 -12.75
CA ALA A 44 -7.05 6.55 -11.86
C ALA A 44 -7.89 5.49 -12.58
N ILE A 45 -8.24 4.43 -11.87
CA ILE A 45 -9.18 3.39 -12.32
C ILE A 45 -10.17 3.05 -11.23
N SER A 46 -11.36 2.63 -11.61
CA SER A 46 -12.45 2.31 -10.69
C SER A 46 -13.30 1.13 -11.16
N GLY A 47 -14.32 0.77 -10.37
CA GLY A 47 -15.34 -0.20 -10.78
C GLY A 47 -16.10 0.19 -12.03
N GLU A 48 -16.23 1.47 -12.27
CA GLU A 48 -16.93 2.05 -13.40
C GLU A 48 -16.06 2.14 -14.67
N SER A 49 -14.73 2.02 -14.52
CA SER A 49 -13.80 2.00 -15.67
C SER A 49 -14.06 0.80 -16.57
N LYS A 50 -14.00 1.01 -17.88
CA LYS A 50 -14.14 -0.07 -18.87
C LYS A 50 -13.06 -1.14 -18.66
N ARG A 51 -13.39 -2.37 -19.03
CA ARG A 51 -12.43 -3.49 -18.93
C ARG A 51 -11.13 -3.22 -19.71
N SER A 52 -11.24 -2.57 -20.89
CA SER A 52 -10.10 -2.16 -21.70
C SER A 52 -9.21 -1.14 -21.00
N GLU A 53 -9.79 -0.12 -20.36
CA GLU A 53 -9.04 0.91 -19.62
C GLU A 53 -8.27 0.29 -18.44
N ARG A 54 -8.90 -0.64 -17.72
CA ARG A 54 -8.26 -1.37 -16.63
C ARG A 54 -7.10 -2.23 -17.14
N ALA A 55 -7.31 -2.96 -18.24
CA ALA A 55 -6.29 -3.78 -18.86
C ALA A 55 -5.10 -2.94 -19.34
N GLU A 56 -5.36 -1.78 -19.94
CA GLU A 56 -4.32 -0.84 -20.40
C GLU A 56 -3.54 -0.23 -19.22
N ALA A 57 -4.22 0.15 -18.13
CA ALA A 57 -3.54 0.64 -16.93
C ALA A 57 -2.59 -0.41 -16.33
N LEU A 58 -3.01 -1.68 -16.32
CA LEU A 58 -2.18 -2.80 -15.84
C LEU A 58 -0.99 -3.08 -16.76
N ALA A 59 -1.22 -3.10 -18.07
CA ALA A 59 -0.16 -3.26 -19.05
C ALA A 59 0.84 -2.11 -18.93
N GLY A 60 0.36 -0.86 -18.85
CA GLY A 60 1.19 0.32 -18.64
C GLY A 60 2.05 0.26 -17.38
N LEU A 61 1.48 -0.21 -16.27
CA LEU A 61 2.23 -0.40 -15.03
C LEU A 61 3.28 -1.52 -15.15
N ARG A 62 2.92 -2.64 -15.78
CA ARG A 62 3.83 -3.78 -16.01
C ARG A 62 5.02 -3.38 -16.89
N GLU A 63 4.77 -2.66 -17.96
CA GLU A 63 5.77 -2.22 -18.93
C GLU A 63 6.57 -0.98 -18.50
N GLY A 64 6.15 -0.31 -17.42
CA GLY A 64 6.80 0.92 -16.94
C GLY A 64 6.38 2.18 -17.70
N ARG A 65 5.37 2.11 -18.56
CA ARG A 65 4.74 3.28 -19.19
C ARG A 65 3.97 4.12 -18.16
N LEU A 66 3.46 3.47 -17.11
CA LEU A 66 2.88 4.11 -15.92
C LEU A 66 3.74 3.81 -14.70
N GLN A 67 3.80 4.77 -13.79
CA GLN A 67 4.48 4.65 -12.50
C GLN A 67 3.48 4.43 -11.37
N VAL A 68 2.31 5.08 -11.42
CA VAL A 68 1.31 5.01 -10.36
C VAL A 68 -0.07 4.70 -10.93
N VAL A 69 -0.73 3.72 -10.34
CA VAL A 69 -2.15 3.45 -10.60
C VAL A 69 -2.93 3.69 -9.32
N CYS A 70 -3.84 4.68 -9.35
CA CYS A 70 -4.74 5.00 -8.26
C CYS A 70 -6.06 4.27 -8.45
N ASN A 71 -6.45 3.47 -7.45
CA ASN A 71 -7.58 2.57 -7.56
C ASN A 71 -8.65 2.88 -6.50
N ALA A 72 -9.91 2.92 -6.93
CA ALA A 72 -11.08 2.94 -6.08
C ALA A 72 -11.93 1.69 -6.28
N GLN A 73 -12.13 0.92 -5.20
CA GLN A 73 -13.08 -0.19 -5.08
C GLN A 73 -12.77 -1.52 -5.78
N LEU A 74 -11.81 -1.64 -6.69
CA LEU A 74 -11.72 -2.80 -7.59
C LEU A 74 -10.69 -3.90 -7.27
N TRP A 75 -9.69 -3.63 -6.47
CA TRP A 75 -8.41 -4.33 -6.63
C TRP A 75 -8.10 -5.45 -5.63
N VAL A 76 -9.09 -6.23 -5.32
CA VAL A 76 -8.87 -7.44 -4.52
C VAL A 76 -8.78 -8.70 -5.39
N ALA A 77 -9.30 -8.68 -6.61
CA ALA A 77 -9.24 -9.82 -7.53
C ALA A 77 -8.71 -9.42 -8.93
N GLY A 78 -7.79 -10.20 -9.47
CA GLY A 78 -7.43 -10.16 -10.90
C GLY A 78 -6.23 -9.31 -11.31
N VAL A 79 -5.54 -8.60 -10.39
CA VAL A 79 -4.34 -7.84 -10.75
C VAL A 79 -3.09 -8.69 -10.61
N ASP A 80 -2.47 -8.96 -11.73
CA ASP A 80 -1.19 -9.64 -11.80
C ASP A 80 -0.12 -8.72 -12.42
N VAL A 81 0.50 -7.92 -11.55
CA VAL A 81 1.65 -7.07 -11.88
C VAL A 81 2.73 -7.30 -10.82
N PRO A 82 3.57 -8.32 -10.97
CA PRO A 82 4.63 -8.63 -10.01
C PRO A 82 5.62 -7.47 -9.78
N GLN A 83 5.76 -6.58 -10.76
CA GLN A 83 6.66 -5.44 -10.74
C GLN A 83 6.25 -4.31 -9.78
N ILE A 84 5.12 -4.43 -9.08
CA ILE A 84 4.72 -3.44 -8.07
C ILE A 84 5.73 -3.45 -6.93
N GLU A 85 6.34 -2.32 -6.64
CA GLU A 85 7.35 -2.12 -5.59
C GLU A 85 6.86 -1.22 -4.45
N CYS A 86 5.73 -0.53 -4.65
CA CYS A 86 5.13 0.33 -3.65
C CYS A 86 3.60 0.13 -3.59
N ILE A 87 3.08 -0.04 -2.38
CA ILE A 87 1.65 -0.04 -2.08
C ILE A 87 1.35 1.18 -1.20
N MET A 88 0.39 2.01 -1.62
CA MET A 88 -0.09 3.15 -0.85
C MET A 88 -1.49 2.87 -0.34
N LEU A 89 -1.64 2.74 0.97
CA LEU A 89 -2.93 2.55 1.63
C LEU A 89 -3.48 3.93 2.03
N LEU A 90 -4.39 4.47 1.22
CA LEU A 90 -5.05 5.76 1.42
C LEU A 90 -6.51 5.59 1.87
N ARG A 91 -6.90 4.36 2.16
CA ARG A 91 -8.22 3.95 2.58
C ARG A 91 -8.14 3.19 3.89
N PRO A 92 -8.76 3.67 4.98
CA PRO A 92 -8.89 2.89 6.19
C PRO A 92 -9.76 1.66 5.92
N SER A 93 -9.39 0.53 6.50
CA SER A 93 -10.15 -0.71 6.34
C SER A 93 -10.13 -1.55 7.60
N LYS A 94 -11.31 -2.01 8.03
CA LYS A 94 -11.47 -3.03 9.07
C LYS A 94 -11.37 -4.46 8.53
N SER A 95 -11.24 -4.62 7.20
CA SER A 95 -11.13 -5.92 6.56
C SER A 95 -9.66 -6.37 6.51
N LEU A 96 -9.31 -7.36 7.33
CA LEU A 96 -8.00 -8.01 7.30
C LEU A 96 -7.73 -8.63 5.92
N THR A 97 -8.76 -9.22 5.30
CA THR A 97 -8.65 -9.82 3.96
C THR A 97 -8.22 -8.78 2.93
N PHE A 98 -8.87 -7.59 2.92
CA PHE A 98 -8.48 -6.51 2.04
C PHE A 98 -7.02 -6.10 2.27
N TYR A 99 -6.64 -5.86 3.55
CA TYR A 99 -5.29 -5.44 3.93
C TYR A 99 -4.22 -6.41 3.42
N LEU A 100 -4.38 -7.71 3.73
CA LEU A 100 -3.42 -8.73 3.33
C LEU A 100 -3.39 -8.95 1.81
N GLN A 101 -4.54 -8.89 1.12
CA GLN A 101 -4.59 -9.03 -0.32
C GLN A 101 -3.94 -7.83 -1.03
N ALA A 102 -4.18 -6.60 -0.55
CA ALA A 102 -3.55 -5.41 -1.11
C ALA A 102 -2.01 -5.50 -1.03
N ILE A 103 -1.48 -5.84 0.15
CA ILE A 103 -0.03 -6.00 0.35
C ILE A 103 0.51 -7.21 -0.42
N GLY A 104 -0.19 -8.33 -0.42
CA GLY A 104 0.19 -9.56 -1.13
C GLY A 104 0.38 -9.35 -2.64
N ARG A 105 -0.32 -8.39 -3.25
CA ARG A 105 -0.09 -8.02 -4.66
C ARG A 105 1.32 -7.46 -4.88
N GLY A 106 1.80 -6.69 -3.92
CA GLY A 106 3.14 -6.11 -3.97
C GLY A 106 4.24 -7.07 -3.51
N LEU A 107 3.94 -8.18 -2.84
CA LEU A 107 4.94 -9.15 -2.41
C LEU A 107 5.35 -10.16 -3.49
N ARG A 108 4.73 -10.13 -4.66
CA ARG A 108 5.10 -11.01 -5.77
C ARG A 108 6.51 -10.77 -6.24
N VAL A 109 7.22 -11.86 -6.55
CA VAL A 109 8.59 -11.81 -7.03
C VAL A 109 8.63 -11.32 -8.48
N ALA A 110 9.58 -10.44 -8.78
CA ALA A 110 9.87 -9.97 -10.14
C ALA A 110 11.38 -9.73 -10.29
N PRO A 111 11.93 -9.86 -11.51
CA PRO A 111 13.34 -9.56 -11.76
C PRO A 111 13.72 -8.14 -11.31
N GLY A 112 14.81 -8.01 -10.57
CA GLY A 112 15.32 -6.72 -10.07
C GLY A 112 14.59 -6.14 -8.86
N LYS A 113 13.48 -6.73 -8.43
CA LYS A 113 12.73 -6.31 -7.25
C LYS A 113 13.29 -6.98 -5.99
N THR A 114 13.73 -6.19 -5.03
CA THR A 114 14.34 -6.67 -3.78
C THR A 114 13.39 -6.61 -2.59
N HIS A 115 12.45 -5.66 -2.59
CA HIS A 115 11.52 -5.45 -1.49
C HIS A 115 10.23 -4.77 -1.96
N LEU A 116 9.23 -4.73 -1.08
CA LEU A 116 8.03 -3.93 -1.19
C LEU A 116 8.04 -2.84 -0.13
N THR A 117 7.80 -1.60 -0.53
CA THR A 117 7.53 -0.50 0.40
C THR A 117 6.02 -0.33 0.56
N VAL A 118 5.53 -0.27 1.79
CA VAL A 118 4.13 0.02 2.09
C VAL A 118 4.04 1.40 2.74
N LEU A 119 3.36 2.34 2.08
CA LEU A 119 3.05 3.66 2.60
C LEU A 119 1.62 3.64 3.16
N ASP A 120 1.49 3.43 4.46
CA ASP A 120 0.19 3.33 5.14
C ASP A 120 -0.24 4.69 5.70
N HIS A 121 -0.97 5.46 4.93
CA HIS A 121 -1.56 6.74 5.33
C HIS A 121 -2.92 6.60 6.01
N ALA A 122 -3.44 5.37 6.09
CA ALA A 122 -4.75 5.08 6.65
C ALA A 122 -4.69 4.39 8.02
N GLY A 123 -3.48 4.05 8.49
CA GLY A 123 -3.26 3.39 9.78
C GLY A 123 -3.74 1.94 9.83
N CYS A 124 -3.81 1.27 8.68
CA CYS A 124 -4.24 -0.14 8.62
C CYS A 124 -3.34 -1.07 9.43
N ILE A 125 -2.05 -0.75 9.56
CA ILE A 125 -1.10 -1.54 10.34
C ILE A 125 -1.45 -1.53 11.85
N PHE A 126 -2.01 -0.43 12.36
CA PHE A 126 -2.43 -0.34 13.78
C PHE A 126 -3.71 -1.14 14.05
N GLU A 127 -4.58 -1.30 13.03
CA GLU A 127 -5.79 -2.12 13.12
C GLU A 127 -5.48 -3.61 12.99
N HIS A 128 -4.57 -3.98 12.07
CA HIS A 128 -4.35 -5.36 11.64
C HIS A 128 -3.02 -5.97 12.10
N GLY A 129 -2.09 -5.16 12.59
CA GLY A 129 -0.70 -5.57 12.86
C GLY A 129 0.16 -5.71 11.60
N PRO A 130 1.45 -6.04 11.75
CA PRO A 130 2.35 -6.28 10.63
C PRO A 130 1.79 -7.35 9.67
N PRO A 131 1.98 -7.21 8.34
CA PRO A 131 1.42 -8.15 7.37
C PRO A 131 2.01 -9.55 7.48
N ASP A 132 3.24 -9.66 7.95
CA ASP A 132 4.03 -10.89 8.13
C ASP A 132 3.86 -11.56 9.51
N MET A 133 3.06 -10.95 10.40
CA MET A 133 2.82 -11.57 11.72
C MET A 133 2.12 -12.92 11.57
N GLU A 134 2.48 -13.85 12.44
CA GLU A 134 1.80 -15.15 12.53
C GLU A 134 0.32 -14.99 12.90
N ARG A 135 -0.55 -15.66 12.15
CA ARG A 135 -2.00 -15.65 12.35
C ARG A 135 -2.56 -17.05 12.40
N LYS A 136 -3.41 -17.32 13.38
CA LYS A 136 -4.17 -18.56 13.43
C LYS A 136 -5.41 -18.45 12.53
N TRP A 137 -5.46 -19.27 11.50
CA TRP A 137 -6.58 -19.34 10.58
C TRP A 137 -7.53 -20.47 10.98
N SER A 138 -8.83 -20.24 10.94
CA SER A 138 -9.87 -21.23 11.23
C SER A 138 -11.02 -21.10 10.26
N LEU A 139 -11.53 -22.23 9.76
CA LEU A 139 -12.75 -22.28 8.95
C LEU A 139 -14.02 -22.08 9.78
N GLN A 140 -13.93 -22.17 11.11
CA GLN A 140 -15.04 -21.99 12.03
C GLN A 140 -15.32 -20.52 12.39
N GLY A 141 -14.76 -19.58 11.62
CA GLY A 141 -14.94 -18.14 11.82
C GLY A 141 -13.87 -17.49 12.72
N ARG A 142 -14.01 -16.18 12.91
CA ARG A 142 -13.05 -15.38 13.67
C ARG A 142 -13.16 -15.73 15.16
N GLN A 143 -12.14 -16.35 15.73
CA GLN A 143 -12.05 -16.50 17.19
C GLN A 143 -11.94 -15.10 17.83
N LYS A 144 -12.90 -14.75 18.68
CA LYS A 144 -12.82 -13.56 19.53
C LYS A 144 -11.65 -13.74 20.49
N GLY A 145 -10.60 -12.94 20.34
CA GLY A 145 -9.57 -12.83 21.37
C GLY A 145 -8.15 -13.08 20.89
N LYS A 146 -7.55 -12.03 20.37
CA LYS A 146 -6.26 -11.50 20.75
C LYS A 146 -6.14 -10.17 20.01
N ARG A 147 -5.86 -9.08 20.74
CA ARG A 147 -5.51 -7.81 20.12
C ARG A 147 -4.37 -8.04 19.14
N ALA A 148 -4.40 -7.34 18.01
CA ALA A 148 -3.28 -7.31 17.09
C ALA A 148 -1.98 -7.10 17.86
N THR A 149 -0.89 -7.70 17.41
CA THR A 149 0.44 -7.47 17.97
C THR A 149 0.64 -5.96 18.08
N PRO A 150 1.07 -5.45 19.25
CA PRO A 150 1.33 -4.02 19.41
C PRO A 150 2.26 -3.54 18.29
N VAL A 151 1.93 -2.40 17.70
CA VAL A 151 2.76 -1.74 16.68
C VAL A 151 3.19 -0.41 17.25
N ARG A 152 4.48 -0.09 17.13
CA ARG A 152 5.06 1.21 17.46
C ARG A 152 5.45 1.92 16.19
N GLN A 153 5.15 3.22 16.12
CA GLN A 153 5.64 4.08 15.05
C GLN A 153 6.86 4.86 15.53
N CYS A 154 7.90 4.85 14.75
CA CYS A 154 9.11 5.62 15.04
C CYS A 154 8.84 7.13 14.82
N PRO A 155 9.16 8.01 15.79
CA PRO A 155 8.95 9.44 15.65
C PRO A 155 9.96 10.09 14.67
N ALA A 156 11.09 9.44 14.39
CA ALA A 156 12.12 9.97 13.52
C ALA A 156 11.92 9.62 12.04
N CYS A 157 11.59 8.36 11.72
CA CYS A 157 11.47 7.90 10.34
C CYS A 157 10.06 7.41 9.97
N PHE A 158 9.12 7.42 10.92
CA PHE A 158 7.73 6.96 10.77
C PHE A 158 7.57 5.47 10.43
N CYS A 159 8.66 4.68 10.43
CA CYS A 159 8.58 3.24 10.28
C CYS A 159 7.70 2.63 11.37
N ALA A 160 6.75 1.81 10.98
CA ALA A 160 5.90 1.05 11.91
C ALA A 160 6.49 -0.36 12.08
N HIS A 161 6.77 -0.75 13.32
CA HIS A 161 7.41 -2.02 13.64
C HIS A 161 6.90 -2.59 14.97
N ALA A 162 7.21 -3.84 15.28
CA ALA A 162 6.96 -4.41 16.59
C ALA A 162 7.69 -3.59 17.69
N PRO A 163 7.15 -3.49 18.91
CA PRO A 163 7.82 -2.76 20.00
C PRO A 163 9.24 -3.27 20.20
N ALA A 164 10.19 -2.35 20.13
CA ALA A 164 11.61 -2.61 20.33
C ALA A 164 12.26 -1.40 21.00
N PRO A 165 13.37 -1.55 21.73
CA PRO A 165 14.07 -0.43 22.35
C PRO A 165 14.76 0.50 21.35
N VAL A 166 15.00 0.00 20.13
CA VAL A 166 15.64 0.74 19.04
C VAL A 166 14.84 0.52 17.75
N CYS A 167 14.64 1.57 16.96
CA CYS A 167 14.00 1.46 15.67
C CYS A 167 14.88 0.63 14.71
N PRO A 168 14.36 -0.44 14.09
CA PRO A 168 15.15 -1.30 13.21
C PRO A 168 15.55 -0.60 11.91
N GLU A 169 14.82 0.46 11.50
CA GLU A 169 15.08 1.16 10.24
C GLU A 169 16.13 2.28 10.39
N CYS A 170 15.98 3.15 11.39
CA CYS A 170 16.83 4.34 11.52
C CYS A 170 17.71 4.39 12.78
N GLY A 171 17.64 3.39 13.65
CA GLY A 171 18.44 3.33 14.88
C GLY A 171 17.97 4.29 15.99
N TYR A 172 16.81 4.96 15.83
CA TYR A 172 16.29 5.82 16.90
C TYR A 172 16.07 5.02 18.19
N ARG A 173 16.64 5.51 19.31
CA ARG A 173 16.47 4.91 20.64
C ARG A 173 15.25 5.51 21.33
N TYR A 174 14.34 4.65 21.75
CA TYR A 174 13.14 5.08 22.47
C TYR A 174 13.51 5.35 23.93
N PRO A 175 12.91 6.40 24.54
CA PRO A 175 13.04 6.60 25.99
C PRO A 175 12.46 5.40 26.76
N ALA A 176 13.08 5.10 27.89
CA ALA A 176 12.66 4.02 28.78
C ALA A 176 11.30 4.31 29.45
#